data_efad6bffb01d464150824827a3db7cd1
#
_entry.id   efad6bffb01d464150824827a3db7cd1
#
_cell.length_a   1.000
_cell.length_b   1.000
_cell.length_c   1.000
_cell.angle_alpha   90.00
_cell.angle_beta   90.00
_cell.angle_gamma   90.00
#
_symmetry.space_group_name_H-M   'P 1'
#
loop_
_entity.id
_entity.type
_entity.pdbx_description
1 polymer ?
#
loop_
_entity_poly.entity_id
_entity_poly.type
_entity_poly.pdbx_seq_one_letter_code
_entity_poly.pdbx_strand_id
1 'polypeptide(L)'
;MSENANKKSYLRWILLIFVTGLVISYMAVQAFPGSARYFLTVGEFANRAELHQGQIVRVSGALVADSFIRTSGSTTSSFQLIDKDVSNGPYLDASYVGVLPDLFFNPHSEIILEGSYQDTGMFVADSILVKC
;
A
#
# COMPACT_ATOMS: atom_id res chain seq x y z
N MET A 1 -48.01 2.06 -39.07
CA MET A 1 -46.61 2.11 -39.55
C MET A 1 -45.71 3.06 -38.75
N SER A 2 -46.23 4.07 -38.12
CA SER A 2 -45.44 5.01 -37.28
C SER A 2 -44.96 4.41 -35.93
N GLU A 3 -45.61 3.42 -35.41
CA GLU A 3 -45.31 2.78 -34.15
C GLU A 3 -43.99 1.97 -34.17
N ASN A 4 -43.68 1.34 -35.28
CA ASN A 4 -42.48 0.55 -35.46
C ASN A 4 -41.20 1.42 -35.64
N ALA A 5 -41.35 2.60 -36.21
CA ALA A 5 -40.23 3.55 -36.37
C ALA A 5 -39.81 4.15 -35.02
N ASN A 6 -40.76 4.39 -34.13
CA ASN A 6 -40.51 4.91 -32.79
C ASN A 6 -39.81 3.87 -31.91
N LYS A 7 -40.21 2.61 -31.98
CA LYS A 7 -39.55 1.51 -31.24
C LYS A 7 -38.09 1.31 -31.68
N LYS A 8 -37.79 1.44 -32.96
CA LYS A 8 -36.38 1.35 -33.44
C LYS A 8 -35.54 2.53 -32.99
N SER A 9 -36.14 3.71 -32.88
CA SER A 9 -35.44 4.90 -32.37
C SER A 9 -35.12 4.76 -30.87
N TYR A 10 -36.08 4.32 -30.06
CA TYR A 10 -35.86 4.04 -28.64
C TYR A 10 -34.77 2.99 -28.43
N LEU A 11 -34.77 1.94 -29.20
CA LEU A 11 -33.76 0.88 -29.07
C LEU A 11 -32.34 1.41 -29.33
N ARG A 12 -32.19 2.29 -30.32
CA ARG A 12 -30.89 2.92 -30.61
C ARG A 12 -30.40 3.80 -29.46
N TRP A 13 -31.29 4.56 -28.88
CA TRP A 13 -30.97 5.41 -27.72
C TRP A 13 -30.62 4.59 -26.49
N ILE A 14 -31.37 3.54 -26.21
CA ILE A 14 -31.07 2.61 -25.10
C ILE A 14 -29.73 1.94 -25.32
N LEU A 15 -29.41 1.51 -26.54
CA LEU A 15 -28.13 0.92 -26.87
C LEU A 15 -26.96 1.91 -26.64
N LEU A 16 -27.14 3.16 -27.09
CA LEU A 16 -26.14 4.21 -26.88
C LEU A 16 -25.89 4.48 -25.41
N ILE A 17 -26.93 4.61 -24.60
CA ILE A 17 -26.80 4.83 -23.14
C ILE A 17 -26.12 3.63 -22.48
N PHE A 18 -26.47 2.42 -22.88
CA PHE A 18 -25.87 1.20 -22.34
C PHE A 18 -24.39 1.10 -22.67
N VAL A 19 -24.00 1.34 -23.92
CA VAL A 19 -22.60 1.31 -24.37
C VAL A 19 -21.80 2.42 -23.65
N THR A 20 -22.35 3.62 -23.57
CA THR A 20 -21.71 4.74 -22.86
C THR A 20 -21.51 4.41 -21.36
N GLY A 21 -22.50 3.83 -20.73
CA GLY A 21 -22.41 3.37 -19.34
C GLY A 21 -21.34 2.32 -19.14
N LEU A 22 -21.22 1.36 -20.05
CA LEU A 22 -20.16 0.35 -20.00
C LEU A 22 -18.76 0.97 -20.15
N VAL A 23 -18.59 1.90 -21.08
CA VAL A 23 -17.31 2.59 -21.28
C VAL A 23 -16.92 3.41 -20.06
N ILE A 24 -17.85 4.15 -19.49
CA ILE A 24 -17.60 4.95 -18.28
C ILE A 24 -17.25 4.03 -17.11
N SER A 25 -17.99 2.95 -16.91
CA SER A 25 -17.71 1.94 -15.89
C SER A 25 -16.31 1.33 -16.04
N TYR A 26 -15.95 0.97 -17.26
CA TYR A 26 -14.63 0.43 -17.56
C TYR A 26 -13.53 1.45 -17.26
N MET A 27 -13.71 2.70 -17.69
CA MET A 27 -12.75 3.77 -17.39
C MET A 27 -12.63 4.04 -15.90
N ALA A 28 -13.74 4.01 -15.16
CA ALA A 28 -13.74 4.19 -13.73
C ALA A 28 -12.93 3.09 -13.02
N VAL A 29 -13.11 1.83 -13.43
CA VAL A 29 -12.34 0.70 -12.87
C VAL A 29 -10.85 0.84 -13.20
N GLN A 30 -10.51 1.32 -14.39
CA GLN A 30 -9.12 1.52 -14.79
C GLN A 30 -8.49 2.78 -14.15
N ALA A 31 -9.30 3.80 -13.87
CA ALA A 31 -8.81 5.02 -13.23
C ALA A 31 -8.40 4.81 -11.76
N PHE A 32 -8.88 3.72 -11.15
CA PHE A 32 -8.49 3.35 -9.79
C PHE A 32 -7.68 2.04 -9.76
N PRO A 33 -6.52 1.96 -10.44
CA PRO A 33 -5.69 0.77 -10.36
C PRO A 33 -5.11 0.66 -8.95
N GLY A 34 -5.76 -0.11 -8.10
CA GLY A 34 -5.22 -0.48 -6.79
C GLY A 34 -4.89 0.67 -5.86
N SER A 35 -5.60 1.79 -5.96
CA SER A 35 -5.35 2.94 -5.10
C SER A 35 -5.87 2.76 -3.67
N ALA A 36 -6.51 1.65 -3.36
CA ALA A 36 -6.65 1.21 -2.00
C ALA A 36 -5.26 0.73 -1.51
N ARG A 37 -4.35 1.68 -1.29
CA ARG A 37 -3.12 1.40 -0.58
C ARG A 37 -3.52 1.00 0.82
N TYR A 38 -3.50 -0.29 1.08
CA TYR A 38 -3.86 -0.83 2.37
C TYR A 38 -2.92 -0.24 3.41
N PHE A 39 -3.50 0.46 4.35
CA PHE A 39 -2.79 0.99 5.50
C PHE A 39 -2.90 -0.06 6.60
N LEU A 40 -1.81 -0.73 6.90
CA LEU A 40 -1.76 -1.83 7.84
C LEU A 40 -0.84 -1.49 9.01
N THR A 41 -1.21 -1.97 10.19
CA THR A 41 -0.27 -2.02 11.31
C THR A 41 0.68 -3.21 11.12
N VAL A 42 1.80 -3.22 11.86
CA VAL A 42 2.74 -4.34 11.82
C VAL A 42 2.06 -5.65 12.18
N GLY A 43 1.20 -5.65 13.20
CA GLY A 43 0.47 -6.85 13.62
C GLY A 43 -0.50 -7.35 12.56
N GLU A 44 -1.26 -6.47 11.94
CA GLU A 44 -2.17 -6.83 10.84
C GLU A 44 -1.41 -7.36 9.63
N PHE A 45 -0.29 -6.74 9.30
CA PHE A 45 0.56 -7.17 8.22
C PHE A 45 1.17 -8.55 8.48
N ALA A 46 1.67 -8.80 9.68
CA ALA A 46 2.28 -10.08 10.05
C ALA A 46 1.29 -11.25 9.95
N ASN A 47 0.02 -11.02 10.26
CA ASN A 47 -1.02 -12.03 10.14
C ASN A 47 -1.40 -12.35 8.68
N ARG A 48 -1.13 -11.45 7.75
CA ARG A 48 -1.55 -11.55 6.35
C ARG A 48 -0.42 -11.27 5.34
N ALA A 49 0.82 -11.42 5.77
CA ALA A 49 1.99 -11.09 4.94
C ALA A 49 1.97 -11.82 3.58
N GLU A 50 1.58 -13.08 3.57
CA GLU A 50 1.51 -13.89 2.36
C GLU A 50 0.49 -13.36 1.34
N LEU A 51 -0.61 -12.77 1.81
CA LEU A 51 -1.64 -12.22 0.93
C LEU A 51 -1.20 -10.91 0.25
N HIS A 52 -0.25 -10.22 0.84
CA HIS A 52 0.24 -8.92 0.33
C HIS A 52 1.59 -9.02 -0.38
N GLN A 53 2.08 -10.23 -0.59
CA GLN A 53 3.34 -10.47 -1.27
C GLN A 53 3.33 -9.91 -2.69
N GLY A 54 4.35 -9.09 -3.01
CA GLY A 54 4.46 -8.44 -4.31
C GLY A 54 3.56 -7.21 -4.51
N GLN A 55 2.71 -6.88 -3.54
CA GLN A 55 1.87 -5.68 -3.58
C GLN A 55 2.51 -4.53 -2.82
N ILE A 56 2.27 -3.31 -3.30
CA ILE A 56 2.70 -2.11 -2.59
C ILE A 56 1.70 -1.82 -1.47
N VAL A 57 2.19 -1.85 -0.24
CA VAL A 57 1.39 -1.59 0.96
C VAL A 57 2.07 -0.55 1.84
N ARG A 58 1.29 0.09 2.70
CA ARG A 58 1.80 0.98 3.74
C ARG A 58 1.68 0.29 5.10
N VAL A 59 2.78 0.22 5.80
CA VAL A 59 2.83 -0.38 7.13
C VAL A 59 3.26 0.69 8.13
N SER A 60 2.52 0.85 9.22
CA SER A 60 2.86 1.76 10.29
C SER A 60 3.31 1.01 11.54
N GLY A 61 4.28 1.56 12.23
CA GLY A 61 4.79 0.99 13.46
C GLY A 61 5.83 1.90 14.11
N ALA A 62 6.51 1.37 15.10
CA ALA A 62 7.58 2.05 15.80
C ALA A 62 8.89 1.29 15.64
N LEU A 63 10.00 2.01 15.60
CA LEU A 63 11.33 1.41 15.54
C LEU A 63 11.63 0.63 16.83
N VAL A 64 12.02 -0.63 16.66
CA VAL A 64 12.50 -1.44 17.77
C VAL A 64 13.89 -0.92 18.19
N ALA A 65 14.09 -0.65 19.48
CA ALA A 65 15.36 -0.18 20.02
C ALA A 65 16.48 -1.15 19.66
N ASP A 66 17.62 -0.60 19.25
CA ASP A 66 18.85 -1.34 18.91
C ASP A 66 18.72 -2.31 17.70
N SER A 67 17.64 -2.22 16.94
CA SER A 67 17.45 -3.04 15.74
C SER A 67 18.05 -2.45 14.47
N PHE A 68 18.38 -1.17 14.48
CA PHE A 68 18.90 -0.46 13.31
C PHE A 68 20.33 -0.88 13.00
N ILE A 69 20.54 -1.32 11.77
CA ILE A 69 21.85 -1.71 11.25
C ILE A 69 22.04 -1.04 9.88
N ARG A 70 23.15 -0.33 9.73
CA ARG A 70 23.54 0.24 8.45
C ARG A 70 24.70 -0.55 7.87
N THR A 71 24.57 -0.96 6.60
CA THR A 71 25.64 -1.67 5.91
C THR A 71 26.78 -0.69 5.62
N SER A 72 27.97 -1.03 6.06
CA SER A 72 29.17 -0.21 5.84
C SER A 72 29.45 0.01 4.36
N GLY A 73 29.66 1.27 3.97
CA GLY A 73 29.91 1.64 2.59
C GLY A 73 28.70 1.64 1.67
N SER A 74 27.50 1.47 2.24
CA SER A 74 26.24 1.45 1.51
C SER A 74 25.23 2.42 2.14
N THR A 75 24.24 2.81 1.35
CA THR A 75 23.07 3.57 1.84
C THR A 75 21.95 2.67 2.31
N THR A 76 22.17 1.35 2.31
CA THR A 76 21.18 0.37 2.74
C THR A 76 21.15 0.27 4.26
N SER A 77 19.96 0.39 4.82
CA SER A 77 19.69 0.26 6.24
C SER A 77 18.69 -0.86 6.49
N SER A 78 18.89 -1.61 7.54
CA SER A 78 17.98 -2.66 8.01
C SER A 78 17.53 -2.35 9.42
N PHE A 79 16.26 -2.59 9.71
CA PHE A 79 15.69 -2.32 11.01
C PHE A 79 14.44 -3.16 11.22
N GLN A 80 13.96 -3.21 12.44
CA GLN A 80 12.72 -3.89 12.80
C GLN A 80 11.68 -2.89 13.28
N LEU A 81 10.45 -3.12 12.90
CA LEU A 81 9.29 -2.39 13.38
C LEU A 81 8.40 -3.27 14.24
N ILE A 82 7.76 -2.65 15.21
CA ILE A 82 6.74 -3.25 16.05
C ILE A 82 5.53 -2.31 16.08
N ASP A 83 4.35 -2.83 16.37
CA ASP A 83 3.18 -1.98 16.56
C ASP A 83 3.42 -0.96 17.66
N LYS A 84 2.98 0.27 17.42
CA LYS A 84 3.01 1.32 18.42
C LYS A 84 2.17 0.90 19.63
N ASP A 85 2.66 1.17 20.83
CA ASP A 85 2.03 0.85 22.10
C ASP A 85 1.96 -0.67 22.44
N VAL A 86 2.68 -1.51 21.69
CA VAL A 86 2.82 -2.93 21.98
C VAL A 86 4.27 -3.24 22.32
N SER A 87 4.51 -3.83 23.48
CA SER A 87 5.86 -4.19 23.93
C SER A 87 6.27 -5.61 23.51
N ASN A 88 5.30 -6.50 23.33
CA ASN A 88 5.52 -7.87 22.88
C ASN A 88 4.57 -8.14 21.74
N GLY A 89 5.06 -8.19 20.53
CA GLY A 89 4.26 -8.45 19.37
C GLY A 89 5.09 -8.95 18.21
N PRO A 90 4.49 -9.21 17.06
CA PRO A 90 5.24 -9.57 15.88
C PRO A 90 6.11 -8.41 15.42
N TYR A 91 7.32 -8.74 15.00
CA TYR A 91 8.26 -7.79 14.42
C TYR A 91 8.23 -7.87 12.90
N LEU A 92 8.39 -6.73 12.25
CA LEU A 92 8.57 -6.64 10.82
C LEU A 92 10.01 -6.29 10.49
N ASP A 93 10.71 -7.18 9.80
CA ASP A 93 12.04 -6.89 9.27
C ASP A 93 11.89 -6.06 8.00
N ALA A 94 12.54 -4.91 7.97
CA ALA A 94 12.47 -3.98 6.87
C ALA A 94 13.86 -3.50 6.45
N SER A 95 13.99 -3.17 5.18
CA SER A 95 15.17 -2.53 4.63
C SER A 95 14.81 -1.29 3.81
N TYR A 96 15.67 -0.31 3.82
CA TYR A 96 15.51 0.93 3.06
C TYR A 96 16.85 1.39 2.50
N VAL A 97 16.81 1.84 1.25
CA VAL A 97 17.98 2.41 0.57
C VAL A 97 17.77 3.91 0.45
N GLY A 98 18.63 4.70 1.06
CA GLY A 98 18.57 6.15 1.00
C GLY A 98 18.84 6.83 2.32
N VAL A 99 18.53 8.12 2.37
CA VAL A 99 18.72 8.96 3.56
C VAL A 99 17.50 8.86 4.45
N LEU A 100 17.74 8.59 5.74
CA LEU A 100 16.66 8.51 6.73
C LEU A 100 16.34 9.90 7.28
N PRO A 101 15.05 10.19 7.56
CA PRO A 101 14.68 11.41 8.28
C PRO A 101 15.26 11.46 9.69
N ASP A 102 15.56 12.66 10.19
CA ASP A 102 16.13 12.84 11.52
C ASP A 102 15.23 12.28 12.64
N LEU A 103 13.91 12.40 12.46
CA LEU A 103 12.93 11.92 13.42
C LEU A 103 12.78 10.39 13.45
N PHE A 104 13.42 9.68 12.53
CA PHE A 104 13.35 8.22 12.44
C PHE A 104 13.79 7.55 13.75
N PHE A 105 14.79 8.10 14.40
CA PHE A 105 15.36 7.55 15.64
C PHE A 105 14.65 8.04 16.90
N ASN A 106 13.67 8.92 16.80
CA ASN A 106 12.91 9.40 17.94
C ASN A 106 12.00 8.29 18.48
N PRO A 107 12.09 7.92 19.78
CA PRO A 107 11.30 6.82 20.34
C PRO A 107 9.78 7.07 20.35
N HIS A 108 9.35 8.31 20.21
CA HIS A 108 7.94 8.69 20.18
C HIS A 108 7.37 8.86 18.76
N SER A 109 8.20 8.66 17.75
CA SER A 109 7.78 8.78 16.36
C SER A 109 7.10 7.52 15.85
N GLU A 110 6.07 7.71 15.02
CA GLU A 110 5.46 6.66 14.25
C GLU A 110 6.11 6.60 12.86
N ILE A 111 6.54 5.42 12.46
CA ILE A 111 7.19 5.20 11.17
C ILE A 111 6.20 4.55 10.22
N ILE A 112 6.03 5.17 9.06
CA ILE A 112 5.18 4.64 7.99
C ILE A 112 6.07 4.25 6.82
N LEU A 113 6.09 2.97 6.50
CA LEU A 113 6.81 2.43 5.36
C LEU A 113 5.87 2.20 4.19
N GLU A 114 6.27 2.63 3.02
CA GLU A 114 5.60 2.28 1.77
C GLU A 114 6.55 1.44 0.93
N GLY A 115 6.12 0.24 0.58
CA GLY A 115 6.95 -0.69 -0.19
C GLY A 115 6.28 -2.04 -0.36
N SER A 116 7.07 -3.07 -0.63
CA SER A 116 6.58 -4.41 -0.88
C SER A 116 7.28 -5.45 0.00
N TYR A 117 6.52 -6.50 0.33
CA TYR A 117 7.02 -7.63 1.07
C TYR A 117 7.63 -8.65 0.11
N GLN A 118 8.85 -9.09 0.41
CA GLN A 118 9.59 -10.05 -0.40
C GLN A 118 9.43 -11.48 0.13
N ASP A 119 9.64 -12.46 -0.74
CA ASP A 119 9.64 -13.89 -0.40
C ASP A 119 10.63 -14.27 0.71
N THR A 120 11.67 -13.46 0.86
CA THR A 120 12.73 -13.66 1.88
C THR A 120 12.29 -13.32 3.30
N GLY A 121 11.06 -12.84 3.48
CA GLY A 121 10.57 -12.39 4.77
C GLY A 121 10.94 -10.97 5.15
N MET A 122 11.48 -10.20 4.21
CA MET A 122 11.89 -8.81 4.43
C MET A 122 10.98 -7.85 3.67
N PHE A 123 10.58 -6.77 4.33
CA PHE A 123 9.83 -5.69 3.72
C PHE A 123 10.81 -4.67 3.14
N VAL A 124 10.77 -4.50 1.82
CA VAL A 124 11.60 -3.51 1.12
C VAL A 124 10.83 -2.22 0.99
N ALA A 125 11.24 -1.20 1.73
CA ALA A 125 10.61 0.11 1.71
C ALA A 125 11.14 0.95 0.55
N ASP A 126 10.23 1.53 -0.22
CA ASP A 126 10.54 2.51 -1.27
C ASP A 126 10.55 3.93 -0.70
N SER A 127 9.73 4.19 0.30
CA SER A 127 9.70 5.48 0.98
C SER A 127 9.41 5.32 2.47
N ILE A 128 9.92 6.26 3.25
CA ILE A 128 9.72 6.33 4.70
C ILE A 128 9.11 7.69 5.04
N LEU A 129 8.02 7.65 5.79
CA LEU A 129 7.42 8.82 6.39
C LEU A 129 7.47 8.68 7.90
N VAL A 130 7.93 9.71 8.58
CA VAL A 130 7.99 9.74 10.05
C VAL A 130 7.01 10.77 10.56
N LYS A 131 6.22 10.38 11.54
CA LYS A 131 5.15 11.18 12.12
C LYS A 131 5.36 11.30 13.62
N CYS A 132 5.29 12.52 14.10
CA CYS A 132 5.38 12.79 15.55
C CYS A 132 4.05 12.67 16.26
#